data_62658fb3592c53896eb5210e4b6317be
#
_entry.id   62658fb3592c53896eb5210e4b6317be
#
_cell.length_a   1.000
_cell.length_b   1.000
_cell.length_c   1.000
_cell.angle_alpha   90.00
_cell.angle_beta   90.00
_cell.angle_gamma   90.00
#
_symmetry.space_group_name_H-M   'P 1'
#
loop_
_entity.id
_entity.type
_entity.pdbx_description
1 polymer ?
#
loop_
_entity_poly.entity_id
_entity_poly.type
_entity_poly.pdbx_seq_one_letter_code
_entity_poly.pdbx_strand_id
1 'polypeptide(L)'
;MIEQQIEQTTVARRNAQNDVRGQELRVVADVTSSFLSLTTAQQTVTLQEQNVRTARTALALAQERYRVGLATIVDLQQARGEYERAGTDRITAVYDVQRAFTTLEAAVGRPLR
;
A
#
# COMPACT_ATOMS: atom_id res chain seq x y z
N MET A 1 7.94 -56.96 2.87
CA MET A 1 8.91 -56.29 2.01
C MET A 1 8.23 -55.49 0.94
N ILE A 2 7.39 -56.09 0.10
CA ILE A 2 6.60 -55.32 -0.85
C ILE A 2 5.60 -54.41 -0.12
N GLU A 3 5.03 -54.85 0.98
CA GLU A 3 4.12 -54.07 1.80
C GLU A 3 4.81 -52.82 2.38
N GLN A 4 6.05 -52.94 2.84
CA GLN A 4 6.79 -51.79 3.36
C GLN A 4 7.11 -50.78 2.27
N GLN A 5 7.41 -51.23 1.06
CA GLN A 5 7.65 -50.34 -0.09
C GLN A 5 6.38 -49.60 -0.48
N ILE A 6 5.23 -50.31 -0.46
CA ILE A 6 3.92 -49.69 -0.77
C ILE A 6 3.61 -48.62 0.30
N GLU A 7 3.84 -48.91 1.58
CA GLU A 7 3.58 -47.94 2.66
C GLU A 7 4.48 -46.73 2.52
N GLN A 8 5.79 -46.91 2.22
CA GLN A 8 6.71 -45.79 2.01
C GLN A 8 6.30 -44.93 0.82
N THR A 9 5.87 -45.55 -0.27
CA THR A 9 5.39 -44.83 -1.46
C THR A 9 4.13 -44.07 -1.15
N THR A 10 3.21 -44.66 -0.39
CA THR A 10 1.95 -44.00 0.02
C THR A 10 2.24 -42.79 0.92
N VAL A 11 3.17 -42.96 1.90
CA VAL A 11 3.56 -41.86 2.80
C VAL A 11 4.21 -40.73 2.00
N ALA A 12 5.13 -41.08 1.07
CA ALA A 12 5.80 -40.07 0.22
C ALA A 12 4.78 -39.31 -0.63
N ARG A 13 3.79 -40.01 -1.20
CA ARG A 13 2.72 -39.36 -1.99
C ARG A 13 1.89 -38.44 -1.12
N ARG A 14 1.54 -38.87 0.08
CA ARG A 14 0.77 -38.08 1.04
C ARG A 14 1.53 -36.82 1.46
N ASN A 15 2.82 -36.96 1.73
CA ASN A 15 3.69 -35.83 2.06
C ASN A 15 3.78 -34.83 0.91
N ALA A 16 3.94 -35.33 -0.32
CA ALA A 16 3.98 -34.47 -1.50
C ALA A 16 2.67 -33.72 -1.69
N GLN A 17 1.51 -34.38 -1.47
CA GLN A 17 0.22 -33.73 -1.53
C GLN A 17 0.05 -32.66 -0.46
N ASN A 18 0.54 -32.96 0.76
CA ASN A 18 0.52 -31.97 1.86
C ASN A 18 1.41 -30.78 1.55
N ASP A 19 2.58 -30.99 0.94
CA ASP A 19 3.48 -29.91 0.55
C ASP A 19 2.84 -29.01 -0.51
N VAL A 20 2.19 -29.59 -1.53
CA VAL A 20 1.50 -28.84 -2.56
C VAL A 20 0.36 -28.01 -1.95
N ARG A 21 -0.42 -28.63 -1.06
CA ARG A 21 -1.50 -27.94 -0.37
C ARG A 21 -0.97 -26.79 0.49
N GLY A 22 0.15 -27.00 1.19
CA GLY A 22 0.81 -25.97 1.97
C GLY A 22 1.27 -24.81 1.12
N GLN A 23 1.81 -25.08 -0.08
CA GLN A 23 2.21 -24.04 -1.02
C GLN A 23 1.02 -23.28 -1.57
N GLU A 24 -0.08 -23.99 -1.89
CA GLU A 24 -1.32 -23.35 -2.34
C GLU A 24 -1.88 -22.41 -1.29
N LEU A 25 -1.90 -22.83 -0.01
CA LEU A 25 -2.37 -21.98 1.07
C LEU A 25 -1.47 -20.76 1.27
N ARG A 26 -0.17 -20.93 1.08
CA ARG A 26 0.79 -19.84 1.20
C ARG A 26 0.58 -18.81 0.08
N VAL A 27 0.37 -19.28 -1.15
CA VAL A 27 0.09 -18.40 -2.29
C VAL A 27 -1.20 -17.61 -2.05
N VAL A 28 -2.24 -18.28 -1.59
CA VAL A 28 -3.52 -17.61 -1.28
C VAL A 28 -3.32 -16.55 -0.19
N ALA A 29 -2.56 -16.88 0.85
CA ALA A 29 -2.26 -15.91 1.92
C ALA A 29 -1.47 -14.71 1.39
N ASP A 30 -0.47 -14.95 0.54
CA ASP A 30 0.35 -13.88 -0.05
C ASP A 30 -0.48 -12.98 -0.97
N VAL A 31 -1.35 -13.57 -1.81
CA VAL A 31 -2.24 -12.81 -2.70
C VAL A 31 -3.21 -11.97 -1.87
N THR A 32 -3.81 -12.56 -0.84
CA THR A 32 -4.76 -11.85 0.02
C THR A 32 -4.09 -10.69 0.74
N SER A 33 -2.90 -10.93 1.31
CA SER A 33 -2.12 -9.89 2.00
C SER A 33 -1.74 -8.76 1.04
N SER A 34 -1.27 -9.10 -0.16
CA SER A 34 -0.87 -8.12 -1.17
C SER A 34 -2.07 -7.31 -1.66
N PHE A 35 -3.23 -7.95 -1.81
CA PHE A 35 -4.46 -7.26 -2.20
C PHE A 35 -4.91 -6.27 -1.12
N LEU A 36 -4.85 -6.67 0.16
CA LEU A 36 -5.19 -5.79 1.26
C LEU A 36 -4.23 -4.60 1.35
N SER A 37 -2.94 -4.85 1.11
CA SER A 37 -1.93 -3.77 1.07
C SER A 37 -2.22 -2.79 -0.06
N LEU A 38 -2.60 -3.27 -1.23
CA LEU A 38 -2.98 -2.43 -2.36
C LEU A 38 -4.20 -1.58 -2.02
N THR A 39 -5.24 -2.19 -1.43
CA THR A 39 -6.46 -1.48 -1.03
C THR A 39 -6.15 -0.38 -0.02
N THR A 40 -5.32 -0.69 0.98
CA THR A 40 -4.89 0.29 1.98
C THR A 40 -4.10 1.42 1.35
N ALA A 41 -3.20 1.11 0.41
CA ALA A 41 -2.42 2.14 -0.29
C ALA A 41 -3.33 3.05 -1.11
N GLN A 42 -4.36 2.51 -1.77
CA GLN A 42 -5.33 3.30 -2.51
C GLN A 42 -6.14 4.23 -1.61
N GLN A 43 -6.54 3.74 -0.43
CA GLN A 43 -7.23 4.55 0.57
C GLN A 43 -6.33 5.68 1.08
N THR A 44 -5.05 5.41 1.26
CA THR A 44 -4.07 6.41 1.68
C THR A 44 -3.93 7.51 0.63
N VAL A 45 -3.91 7.18 -0.66
CA VAL A 45 -3.88 8.19 -1.73
C VAL A 45 -5.09 9.12 -1.62
N THR A 46 -6.28 8.57 -1.44
CA THR A 46 -7.50 9.37 -1.29
C THR A 46 -7.40 10.31 -0.09
N LEU A 47 -6.90 9.80 1.04
CA LEU A 47 -6.68 10.60 2.25
C LEU A 47 -5.69 11.73 1.99
N GLN A 48 -4.57 11.43 1.33
CA GLN A 48 -3.54 12.43 1.05
C GLN A 48 -4.03 13.49 0.05
N GLU A 49 -4.84 13.12 -0.92
CA GLU A 49 -5.46 14.09 -1.82
C GLU A 49 -6.37 15.06 -1.05
N GLN A 50 -7.13 14.55 -0.08
CA GLN A 50 -7.96 15.37 0.78
C GLN A 50 -7.11 16.29 1.65
N ASN A 51 -5.99 15.79 2.18
CA ASN A 51 -5.05 16.59 2.98
C ASN A 51 -4.45 17.73 2.16
N VAL A 52 -4.12 17.47 0.88
CA VAL A 52 -3.63 18.52 -0.02
C VAL A 52 -4.67 19.61 -0.21
N ARG A 53 -5.94 19.23 -0.42
CA ARG A 53 -7.02 20.21 -0.57
C ARG A 53 -7.18 21.05 0.70
N THR A 54 -7.17 20.42 1.86
CA THR A 54 -7.28 21.12 3.15
C THR A 54 -6.11 22.08 3.36
N ALA A 55 -4.89 21.62 3.06
CA ALA A 55 -3.69 22.47 3.21
C ALA A 55 -3.69 23.64 2.22
N ARG A 56 -4.21 23.41 1.01
CA ARG A 56 -4.36 24.50 0.02
C ARG A 56 -5.31 25.57 0.52
N THR A 57 -6.44 25.17 1.09
CA THR A 57 -7.43 26.10 1.65
C THR A 57 -6.83 26.86 2.83
N ALA A 58 -6.08 26.17 3.70
CA ALA A 58 -5.41 26.81 4.84
C ALA A 58 -4.36 27.80 4.38
N LEU A 59 -3.60 27.48 3.32
CA LEU A 59 -2.60 28.39 2.76
C LEU A 59 -3.29 29.63 2.18
N ALA A 60 -4.37 29.46 1.42
CA ALA A 60 -5.10 30.60 0.86
C ALA A 60 -5.63 31.53 1.97
N LEU A 61 -6.14 30.95 3.06
CA LEU A 61 -6.60 31.73 4.21
C LEU A 61 -5.44 32.48 4.88
N ALA A 62 -4.30 31.80 5.05
CA ALA A 62 -3.12 32.43 5.66
C ALA A 62 -2.60 33.58 4.80
N GLN A 63 -2.61 33.42 3.47
CA GLN A 63 -2.21 34.48 2.53
C GLN A 63 -3.13 35.68 2.65
N GLU A 64 -4.43 35.46 2.74
CA GLU A 64 -5.38 36.56 2.87
C GLU A 64 -5.25 37.27 4.22
N ARG A 65 -5.08 36.52 5.31
CA ARG A 65 -4.86 37.10 6.63
C ARG A 65 -3.57 37.91 6.70
N TYR A 66 -2.51 37.40 6.05
CA TYR A 66 -1.25 38.14 5.98
C TYR A 66 -1.42 39.44 5.20
N ARG A 67 -2.15 39.38 4.07
CA ARG A 67 -2.38 40.56 3.23
C ARG A 67 -3.09 41.67 4.00
N VAL A 68 -4.04 41.33 4.87
CA VAL A 68 -4.81 42.33 5.63
C VAL A 68 -4.22 42.63 7.02
N GLY A 69 -3.05 42.03 7.34
CA GLY A 69 -2.35 42.31 8.61
C GLY A 69 -2.82 41.51 9.81
N LEU A 70 -3.65 40.47 9.59
CA LEU A 70 -4.18 39.62 10.67
C LEU A 70 -3.30 38.40 10.99
N ALA A 71 -2.25 38.15 10.22
CA ALA A 71 -1.32 37.04 10.42
C ALA A 71 0.10 37.52 10.19
N THR A 72 1.06 36.81 10.79
CA THR A 72 2.49 37.12 10.65
C THR A 72 3.06 36.36 9.45
N ILE A 73 4.27 36.76 9.02
CA ILE A 73 5.00 36.05 7.97
C ILE A 73 5.32 34.62 8.41
N VAL A 74 5.53 34.38 9.71
CA VAL A 74 5.76 33.04 10.26
C VAL A 74 4.54 32.16 10.04
N ASP A 75 3.33 32.69 10.30
CA ASP A 75 2.08 31.97 10.07
C ASP A 75 1.93 31.58 8.61
N LEU A 76 2.26 32.48 7.68
CA LEU A 76 2.21 32.22 6.25
C LEU A 76 3.21 31.15 5.84
N GLN A 77 4.44 31.24 6.34
CA GLN A 77 5.48 30.24 6.03
C GLN A 77 5.11 28.87 6.57
N GLN A 78 4.50 28.81 7.75
CA GLN A 78 4.04 27.55 8.33
C GLN A 78 2.97 26.90 7.45
N ALA A 79 1.97 27.66 7.01
CA ALA A 79 0.92 27.15 6.12
C ALA A 79 1.50 26.67 4.80
N ARG A 80 2.47 27.39 4.25
CA ARG A 80 3.15 26.99 3.02
C ARG A 80 3.91 25.68 3.19
N GLY A 81 4.63 25.53 4.32
CA GLY A 81 5.35 24.29 4.63
C GLY A 81 4.40 23.10 4.77
N GLU A 82 3.25 23.28 5.38
CA GLU A 82 2.24 22.24 5.51
C GLU A 82 1.66 21.82 4.14
N TYR A 83 1.43 22.79 3.27
CA TYR A 83 0.97 22.51 1.91
C TYR A 83 2.01 21.72 1.12
N GLU A 84 3.28 22.10 1.20
CA GLU A 84 4.37 21.38 0.53
C GLU A 84 4.53 19.96 1.07
N ARG A 85 4.40 19.78 2.38
CA ARG A 85 4.45 18.46 3.01
C ARG A 85 3.31 17.58 2.53
N ALA A 86 2.09 18.12 2.47
CA ALA A 86 0.93 17.38 1.99
C ALA A 86 1.12 16.94 0.54
N GLY A 87 1.70 17.80 -0.30
CA GLY A 87 2.02 17.45 -1.69
C GLY A 87 3.04 16.33 -1.79
N THR A 88 4.09 16.35 -0.97
CA THR A 88 5.10 15.31 -0.92
C THR A 88 4.49 13.98 -0.43
N ASP A 89 3.69 14.03 0.61
CA ASP A 89 3.01 12.84 1.15
C ASP A 89 2.08 12.21 0.13
N ARG A 90 1.39 13.03 -0.67
CA ARG A 90 0.53 12.53 -1.75
C ARG A 90 1.35 11.79 -2.80
N ILE A 91 2.48 12.36 -3.22
CA ILE A 91 3.37 11.72 -4.21
C ILE A 91 3.87 10.38 -3.67
N THR A 92 4.31 10.34 -2.41
CA THR A 92 4.76 9.11 -1.76
C THR A 92 3.64 8.06 -1.76
N ALA A 93 2.40 8.47 -1.46
CA ALA A 93 1.26 7.56 -1.44
C ALA A 93 0.97 6.97 -2.82
N VAL A 94 1.10 7.76 -3.90
CA VAL A 94 0.93 7.29 -5.28
C VAL A 94 2.00 6.24 -5.62
N TYR A 95 3.26 6.48 -5.25
CA TYR A 95 4.31 5.49 -5.45
C TYR A 95 4.07 4.21 -4.65
N ASP A 96 3.53 4.34 -3.44
CA ASP A 96 3.19 3.17 -2.60
C ASP A 96 2.13 2.29 -3.27
N VAL A 97 1.14 2.89 -3.95
CA VAL A 97 0.15 2.14 -4.73
C VAL A 97 0.84 1.35 -5.85
N GLN A 98 1.76 1.97 -6.57
CA GLN A 98 2.47 1.30 -7.65
C GLN A 98 3.30 0.14 -7.13
N ARG A 99 3.98 0.32 -6.00
CA ARG A 99 4.77 -0.75 -5.37
C ARG A 99 3.87 -1.88 -4.88
N ALA A 100 2.74 -1.55 -4.27
CA ALA A 100 1.79 -2.56 -3.81
C ALA A 100 1.19 -3.35 -4.98
N PHE A 101 0.91 -2.69 -6.09
CA PHE A 101 0.42 -3.33 -7.31
C PHE A 101 1.46 -4.28 -7.89
N THR A 102 2.73 -3.85 -7.95
CA THR A 102 3.83 -4.69 -8.41
C THR A 102 4.01 -5.92 -7.52
N THR A 103 3.89 -5.75 -6.20
CA THR A 103 3.96 -6.85 -5.25
C THR A 103 2.82 -7.84 -5.48
N LEU A 104 1.62 -7.35 -5.75
CA LEU A 104 0.47 -8.21 -6.05
C LEU A 104 0.68 -8.97 -7.35
N GLU A 105 1.18 -8.32 -8.41
CA GLU A 105 1.52 -8.99 -9.66
C GLU A 105 2.51 -10.14 -9.43
N ALA A 106 3.55 -9.90 -8.62
CA ALA A 106 4.52 -10.92 -8.28
C ALA A 106 3.88 -12.08 -7.52
N ALA A 107 2.94 -11.79 -6.62
CA ALA A 107 2.26 -12.81 -5.83
C ALA A 107 1.37 -13.70 -6.69
N VAL A 108 0.68 -13.15 -7.70
CA VAL A 108 -0.15 -13.94 -8.61
C VAL A 108 0.67 -14.57 -9.73
N GLY A 109 1.93 -14.18 -9.90
CA GLY A 109 2.85 -14.75 -10.88
C GLY A 109 2.58 -14.35 -12.33
N ARG A 110 1.81 -13.28 -12.56
CA ARG A 110 1.54 -12.77 -13.91
C ARG A 110 1.20 -11.28 -13.86
N PRO A 111 1.44 -10.53 -14.96
CA PRO A 111 1.03 -9.13 -15.03
C PRO A 111 -0.49 -9.00 -14.96
N LEU A 112 -0.95 -7.98 -14.23
CA LEU A 112 -2.37 -7.66 -14.09
C LEU A 112 -2.80 -6.51 -15.01
N ARG A 113 -1.88 -6.05 -15.85
CA ARG A 113 -2.11 -4.97 -16.81
C ARG A 113 -2.46 -5.49 -18.18
#